data_5ea3f65c60ea06a20d1d58e75e49ceca
#
_entry.id   5ea3f65c60ea06a20d1d58e75e49ceca
#
_cell.length_a   1.000
_cell.length_b   1.000
_cell.length_c   1.000
_cell.angle_alpha   90.00
_cell.angle_beta   90.00
_cell.angle_gamma   90.00
#
_symmetry.space_group_name_H-M   'P 1'
#
loop_
_entity.id
_entity.type
_entity.pdbx_description
1 polymer ?
#
loop_
_entity_poly.entity_id
_entity_poly.type
_entity_poly.pdbx_seq_one_letter_code
_entity_poly.pdbx_strand_id
1 'polypeptide(L)'
;MDLEGNQAADTLFYNAHDYADRYSAQDTIRAQKNVYLTTGSRLMTSGGNTLLTIVADTCGRHDTLGGACATESNMVRYAIDKRYMHACRQSFVKAAMQWGRGLSKRDIPSNINFFMNVVVTPEGGLTFEGGVSGPGKYVEMRVEMDVLALISNCPQLNNPCNGYNPTPIEVLIWDPDLKPEGGDVYHGPGRESGR
;
A
#
# COMPACT_ATOMS: atom_id res chain seq x y z
N MET A 1 0.48 9.53 -6.93
CA MET A 1 -0.07 9.60 -8.30
C MET A 1 0.73 8.71 -9.22
N ASP A 2 0.09 7.95 -10.06
CA ASP A 2 0.69 7.17 -11.13
C ASP A 2 0.79 8.07 -12.38
N LEU A 3 2.00 8.34 -12.84
CA LEU A 3 2.21 9.33 -13.91
C LEU A 3 1.89 8.80 -15.31
N GLU A 4 2.24 7.56 -15.58
CA GLU A 4 2.13 6.96 -16.91
C GLU A 4 1.07 5.85 -16.98
N GLY A 5 0.58 5.42 -15.83
CA GLY A 5 -0.41 4.36 -15.70
C GLY A 5 0.19 2.97 -15.50
N ASN A 6 -0.63 2.08 -14.93
CA ASN A 6 -0.32 0.67 -14.72
C ASN A 6 0.95 0.42 -13.89
N GLN A 7 1.21 1.25 -12.86
CA GLN A 7 2.35 1.15 -11.97
C GLN A 7 1.91 0.82 -10.56
N ALA A 8 2.33 -0.34 -10.05
CA ALA A 8 2.12 -0.71 -8.64
C ALA A 8 3.10 0.03 -7.71
N ALA A 9 2.60 0.53 -6.60
CA ALA A 9 3.39 1.15 -5.54
C ALA A 9 3.16 0.40 -4.23
N ASP A 10 4.12 -0.42 -3.85
CA ASP A 10 4.08 -1.15 -2.58
C ASP A 10 4.42 -0.18 -1.45
N THR A 11 3.62 -0.17 -0.40
CA THR A 11 3.79 0.81 0.68
C THR A 11 3.62 0.17 2.05
N LEU A 12 4.51 0.52 2.98
CA LEU A 12 4.43 0.19 4.39
C LEU A 12 4.14 1.44 5.20
N PHE A 13 3.33 1.31 6.25
CA PHE A 13 3.00 2.40 7.16
C PHE A 13 3.22 2.00 8.62
N TYR A 14 3.82 2.91 9.39
CA TYR A 14 4.10 2.77 10.80
C TYR A 14 3.67 4.03 11.56
N ASN A 15 3.27 3.87 12.80
CA ASN A 15 3.29 4.99 13.73
C ASN A 15 4.75 5.48 13.87
N ALA A 16 4.99 6.76 13.62
CA ALA A 16 6.35 7.31 13.60
C ALA A 16 7.04 7.29 14.98
N HIS A 17 6.28 7.17 16.06
CA HIS A 17 6.77 7.14 17.44
C HIS A 17 6.85 5.73 18.04
N ASP A 18 6.14 4.76 17.44
CA ASP A 18 6.16 3.36 17.86
C ASP A 18 6.00 2.44 16.64
N TYR A 19 7.11 1.90 16.15
CA TYR A 19 7.10 1.02 14.96
C TYR A 19 6.46 -0.36 15.22
N ALA A 20 6.17 -0.72 16.46
CA ALA A 20 5.36 -1.91 16.77
C ALA A 20 3.88 -1.66 16.42
N ASP A 21 3.42 -0.42 16.55
CA ASP A 21 2.08 0.02 16.11
C ASP A 21 2.12 0.39 14.62
N ARG A 22 1.84 -0.60 13.78
CA ARG A 22 2.01 -0.53 12.33
C ARG A 22 0.79 -1.07 11.59
N TYR A 23 0.71 -0.75 10.31
CA TYR A 23 -0.39 -1.19 9.44
C TYR A 23 -0.62 -2.71 9.55
N SER A 24 -1.87 -3.08 9.71
CA SER A 24 -2.38 -4.44 9.71
C SER A 24 -3.43 -4.61 8.61
N ALA A 25 -3.10 -5.39 7.57
CA ALA A 25 -4.06 -5.71 6.52
C ALA A 25 -5.29 -6.44 7.08
N GLN A 26 -5.08 -7.37 8.01
CA GLN A 26 -6.15 -8.16 8.59
C GLN A 26 -7.14 -7.29 9.38
N ASP A 27 -6.65 -6.37 10.21
CA ASP A 27 -7.51 -5.47 10.99
C ASP A 27 -8.23 -4.47 10.10
N THR A 28 -7.55 -3.96 9.07
CA THR A 28 -8.12 -3.09 8.06
C THR A 28 -9.25 -3.78 7.29
N ILE A 29 -9.01 -4.98 6.76
CA ILE A 29 -10.01 -5.78 6.03
C ILE A 29 -11.20 -6.12 6.93
N ARG A 30 -10.95 -6.55 8.17
CA ARG A 30 -11.99 -6.89 9.14
C ARG A 30 -12.87 -5.69 9.46
N ALA A 31 -12.27 -4.53 9.71
CA ALA A 31 -13.00 -3.31 10.05
C ALA A 31 -13.90 -2.83 8.90
N GLN A 32 -13.42 -2.94 7.68
CA GLN A 32 -14.12 -2.47 6.48
C GLN A 32 -14.98 -3.53 5.80
N LYS A 33 -14.78 -4.81 6.14
CA LYS A 33 -15.44 -5.95 5.48
C LYS A 33 -15.21 -5.97 3.97
N ASN A 34 -14.04 -5.47 3.55
CA ASN A 34 -13.62 -5.39 2.16
C ASN A 34 -12.12 -5.64 2.04
N VAL A 35 -11.73 -6.46 1.08
CA VAL A 35 -10.32 -6.76 0.79
C VAL A 35 -9.65 -5.68 -0.07
N TYR A 36 -10.44 -4.83 -0.69
CA TYR A 36 -9.94 -3.72 -1.51
C TYR A 36 -10.06 -2.39 -0.77
N LEU A 37 -9.04 -1.55 -0.93
CA LEU A 37 -9.04 -0.19 -0.42
C LEU A 37 -9.50 0.78 -1.50
N THR A 38 -10.29 1.76 -1.10
CA THR A 38 -10.77 2.86 -1.94
C THR A 38 -11.11 4.06 -1.06
N THR A 39 -11.69 5.11 -1.63
CA THR A 39 -12.18 6.26 -0.88
C THR A 39 -13.01 5.82 0.32
N GLY A 40 -12.68 6.33 1.47
CA GLY A 40 -13.32 5.98 2.73
C GLY A 40 -12.60 4.92 3.54
N SER A 41 -11.67 4.21 2.97
CA SER A 41 -10.92 3.19 3.69
C SER A 41 -10.01 3.80 4.74
N ARG A 42 -10.03 3.22 5.94
CA ARG A 42 -9.14 3.56 7.06
C ARG A 42 -8.06 2.51 7.17
N LEU A 43 -6.82 2.93 7.14
CA LEU A 43 -5.65 2.06 7.30
C LEU A 43 -5.37 1.90 8.78
N MET A 44 -5.65 0.72 9.30
CA MET A 44 -5.61 0.45 10.74
C MET A 44 -4.34 -0.29 11.16
N THR A 45 -3.94 -0.06 12.39
CA THR A 45 -2.90 -0.85 13.06
C THR A 45 -3.49 -2.07 13.77
N SER A 46 -2.63 -3.02 14.15
CA SER A 46 -3.01 -4.13 15.03
C SER A 46 -3.43 -3.67 16.43
N GLY A 47 -3.01 -2.48 16.86
CA GLY A 47 -3.45 -1.84 18.11
C GLY A 47 -4.83 -1.18 18.02
N GLY A 48 -5.44 -1.15 16.83
CA GLY A 48 -6.76 -0.54 16.60
C GLY A 48 -6.72 0.95 16.29
N ASN A 49 -5.54 1.55 16.16
CA ASN A 49 -5.40 2.95 15.75
C ASN A 49 -5.60 3.10 14.23
N THR A 50 -6.03 4.29 13.79
CA THR A 50 -6.07 4.65 12.38
C THR A 50 -4.82 5.45 12.04
N LEU A 51 -4.02 4.97 11.11
CA LEU A 51 -2.83 5.68 10.60
C LEU A 51 -3.22 6.74 9.56
N LEU A 52 -4.00 6.32 8.57
CA LEU A 52 -4.43 7.17 7.47
C LEU A 52 -5.87 6.84 7.07
N THR A 53 -6.53 7.80 6.42
CA THR A 53 -7.83 7.62 5.77
C THR A 53 -7.70 7.99 4.31
N ILE A 54 -8.14 7.13 3.38
CA ILE A 54 -8.21 7.46 1.96
C ILE A 54 -9.39 8.42 1.77
N VAL A 55 -9.10 9.66 1.39
CA VAL A 55 -10.11 10.72 1.21
C VAL A 55 -10.52 10.91 -0.24
N ALA A 56 -9.64 10.57 -1.18
CA ALA A 56 -9.97 10.51 -2.60
C ALA A 56 -9.18 9.40 -3.30
N ASP A 57 -9.84 8.75 -4.25
CA ASP A 57 -9.27 7.66 -5.04
C ASP A 57 -9.90 7.64 -6.44
N THR A 58 -9.07 7.71 -7.46
CA THR A 58 -9.51 7.72 -8.85
C THR A 58 -9.38 6.36 -9.54
N CYS A 59 -8.90 5.32 -8.80
CA CYS A 59 -8.75 3.95 -9.30
C CYS A 59 -9.87 3.02 -8.84
N GLY A 60 -10.43 3.28 -7.66
CA GLY A 60 -11.56 2.53 -7.13
C GLY A 60 -11.20 1.27 -6.34
N ARG A 61 -9.96 0.79 -6.41
CA ARG A 61 -9.51 -0.35 -5.60
C ARG A 61 -8.00 -0.44 -5.54
N HIS A 62 -7.51 -0.89 -4.39
CA HIS A 62 -6.10 -1.14 -4.15
C HIS A 62 -5.94 -2.48 -3.41
N ASP A 63 -4.86 -3.18 -3.68
CA ASP A 63 -4.64 -4.52 -3.18
C ASP A 63 -4.05 -4.54 -1.76
N THR A 64 -4.55 -5.46 -0.95
CA THR A 64 -4.07 -5.74 0.42
C THR A 64 -3.58 -7.17 0.61
N LEU A 65 -3.67 -8.01 -0.43
CA LEU A 65 -3.49 -9.46 -0.34
C LEU A 65 -2.25 -9.97 -1.08
N GLY A 66 -1.87 -9.33 -2.19
CA GLY A 66 -0.81 -9.81 -3.08
C GLY A 66 0.59 -9.80 -2.45
N GLY A 67 0.78 -8.97 -1.43
CA GLY A 67 2.07 -8.84 -0.75
C GLY A 67 3.16 -8.19 -1.61
N ALA A 68 4.32 -7.92 -1.00
CA ALA A 68 5.46 -7.36 -1.70
C ALA A 68 6.22 -8.44 -2.48
N CYS A 69 6.60 -8.13 -3.71
CA CYS A 69 7.44 -9.01 -4.49
C CYS A 69 8.82 -9.20 -3.81
N ALA A 70 9.37 -10.41 -3.92
CA ALA A 70 10.68 -10.76 -3.39
C ALA A 70 11.56 -11.36 -4.50
N THR A 71 12.86 -11.15 -4.42
CA THR A 71 13.80 -11.70 -5.39
C THR A 71 13.65 -13.20 -5.50
N GLU A 72 13.50 -13.90 -4.37
CA GLU A 72 13.36 -15.35 -4.32
C GLU A 72 12.08 -15.83 -5.01
N SER A 73 10.96 -15.18 -4.76
CA SER A 73 9.68 -15.53 -5.41
C SER A 73 9.69 -15.21 -6.89
N ASN A 74 10.37 -14.13 -7.29
CA ASN A 74 10.55 -13.78 -8.70
C ASN A 74 11.38 -14.81 -9.44
N MET A 75 12.44 -15.34 -8.81
CA MET A 75 13.26 -16.41 -9.38
C MET A 75 12.47 -17.69 -9.62
N VAL A 76 11.63 -18.09 -8.65
CA VAL A 76 10.80 -19.29 -8.77
C VAL A 76 9.68 -19.14 -9.80
N ARG A 77 9.05 -17.99 -9.83
CA ARG A 77 7.86 -17.74 -10.67
C ARG A 77 8.18 -17.45 -12.14
N TYR A 78 9.31 -16.76 -12.40
CA TYR A 78 9.52 -16.13 -13.70
C TYR A 78 10.81 -16.55 -14.43
N ALA A 79 11.52 -17.53 -13.96
CA ALA A 79 12.77 -18.02 -14.48
C ALA A 79 14.03 -17.42 -13.82
N ILE A 80 14.97 -18.27 -13.68
CA ILE A 80 16.16 -18.17 -12.83
C ILE A 80 17.22 -17.19 -13.36
N ASP A 81 17.20 -16.87 -14.64
CA ASP A 81 18.12 -15.91 -15.27
C ASP A 81 17.95 -14.46 -14.75
N LYS A 82 16.83 -14.16 -14.08
CA LYS A 82 16.54 -12.87 -13.44
C LYS A 82 16.98 -12.81 -11.97
N ARG A 83 18.04 -13.48 -11.61
CA ARG A 83 18.55 -13.61 -10.23
C ARG A 83 18.77 -12.28 -9.50
N TYR A 84 19.10 -11.24 -10.22
CA TYR A 84 19.41 -9.92 -9.66
C TYR A 84 18.29 -8.89 -9.87
N MET A 85 17.09 -9.34 -10.20
CA MET A 85 15.96 -8.42 -10.31
C MET A 85 15.69 -7.75 -8.97
N HIS A 86 15.56 -6.44 -8.98
CA HIS A 86 15.09 -5.68 -7.83
C HIS A 86 13.70 -6.16 -7.40
N ALA A 87 13.40 -6.06 -6.12
CA ALA A 87 12.10 -6.43 -5.58
C ALA A 87 11.75 -5.55 -4.39
N CYS A 88 10.45 -5.30 -4.18
CA CYS A 88 9.94 -4.39 -3.16
C CYS A 88 10.36 -4.81 -1.74
N ARG A 89 10.32 -6.12 -1.43
CA ARG A 89 10.74 -6.63 -0.13
C ARG A 89 12.20 -6.26 0.21
N GLN A 90 13.11 -6.44 -0.74
CA GLN A 90 14.51 -6.08 -0.56
C GLN A 90 14.69 -4.57 -0.43
N SER A 91 13.93 -3.79 -1.19
CA SER A 91 13.90 -2.33 -1.09
C SER A 91 13.43 -1.87 0.29
N PHE A 92 12.38 -2.47 0.84
CA PHE A 92 11.90 -2.18 2.20
C PHE A 92 12.92 -2.53 3.28
N VAL A 93 13.53 -3.70 3.21
CA VAL A 93 14.58 -4.08 4.17
C VAL A 93 15.75 -3.10 4.12
N LYS A 94 16.19 -2.71 2.93
CA LYS A 94 17.26 -1.72 2.75
C LYS A 94 16.85 -0.35 3.32
N ALA A 95 15.65 0.14 3.02
CA ALA A 95 15.14 1.40 3.52
C ALA A 95 15.01 1.41 5.06
N ALA A 96 14.47 0.34 5.65
CA ALA A 96 14.37 0.19 7.10
C ALA A 96 15.73 0.23 7.78
N MET A 97 16.73 -0.49 7.23
CA MET A 97 18.11 -0.48 7.75
C MET A 97 18.78 0.90 7.60
N GLN A 98 18.55 1.60 6.50
CA GLN A 98 19.08 2.95 6.28
C GLN A 98 18.43 3.99 7.19
N TRP A 99 17.14 3.87 7.44
CA TRP A 99 16.43 4.69 8.40
C TRP A 99 17.00 4.53 9.80
N GLY A 100 17.39 3.33 10.16
CA GLY A 100 17.89 2.99 11.48
C GLY A 100 16.78 3.08 12.54
N ARG A 101 17.01 3.81 13.62
CA ARG A 101 16.05 4.05 14.70
C ARG A 101 15.32 2.79 15.20
N GLY A 102 15.99 1.63 15.13
CA GLY A 102 15.45 0.36 15.61
C GLY A 102 14.63 -0.44 14.58
N LEU A 103 14.36 0.09 13.38
CA LEU A 103 13.72 -0.68 12.32
C LEU A 103 14.64 -1.74 11.72
N SER A 104 14.11 -2.94 11.53
CA SER A 104 14.82 -4.10 11.02
C SER A 104 13.93 -4.95 10.11
N LYS A 105 14.48 -6.02 9.55
CA LYS A 105 13.71 -7.01 8.75
C LYS A 105 12.51 -7.59 9.50
N ARG A 106 12.56 -7.69 10.83
CA ARG A 106 11.48 -8.24 11.67
C ARG A 106 10.27 -7.32 11.74
N ASP A 107 10.47 -6.04 11.40
CA ASP A 107 9.46 -5.02 11.54
C ASP A 107 8.71 -4.74 10.24
N ILE A 108 8.98 -5.50 9.17
CA ILE A 108 8.27 -5.40 7.89
C ILE A 108 6.85 -5.97 8.06
N PRO A 109 5.80 -5.12 8.06
CA PRO A 109 4.41 -5.57 8.16
C PRO A 109 3.88 -6.05 6.81
N SER A 110 2.56 -6.31 6.76
CA SER A 110 1.82 -6.36 5.51
C SER A 110 1.98 -5.03 4.76
N ASN A 111 2.10 -5.10 3.45
CA ASN A 111 2.12 -3.90 2.61
C ASN A 111 0.76 -3.68 1.94
N ILE A 112 0.57 -2.46 1.45
CA ILE A 112 -0.50 -2.12 0.52
C ILE A 112 0.13 -1.98 -0.85
N ASN A 113 -0.49 -2.54 -1.87
CA ASN A 113 -0.12 -2.37 -3.26
C ASN A 113 -1.08 -1.36 -3.91
N PHE A 114 -0.74 -0.08 -3.84
CA PHE A 114 -1.51 0.94 -4.54
C PHE A 114 -1.43 0.73 -6.05
N PHE A 115 -2.54 1.00 -6.75
CA PHE A 115 -2.68 0.88 -8.20
C PHE A 115 -2.59 -0.55 -8.76
N MET A 116 -2.46 -1.56 -7.91
CA MET A 116 -2.32 -2.95 -8.31
C MET A 116 -3.67 -3.65 -8.37
N ASN A 117 -3.89 -4.40 -9.46
CA ASN A 117 -5.10 -5.18 -9.66
C ASN A 117 -4.88 -6.65 -9.29
N VAL A 118 -5.34 -7.03 -8.12
CA VAL A 118 -5.37 -8.42 -7.68
C VAL A 118 -6.82 -8.86 -7.53
N VAL A 119 -7.26 -9.76 -8.39
CA VAL A 119 -8.63 -10.29 -8.38
C VAL A 119 -8.70 -11.48 -7.45
N VAL A 120 -9.67 -11.48 -6.56
CA VAL A 120 -10.01 -12.64 -5.72
C VAL A 120 -11.08 -13.46 -6.42
N THR A 121 -10.80 -14.72 -6.72
CA THR A 121 -11.79 -15.63 -7.32
C THR A 121 -12.82 -16.09 -6.29
N PRO A 122 -13.99 -16.59 -6.71
CA PRO A 122 -14.98 -17.16 -5.79
C PRO A 122 -14.44 -18.28 -4.91
N GLU A 123 -13.44 -19.01 -5.40
CA GLU A 123 -12.77 -20.11 -4.70
C GLU A 123 -11.66 -19.64 -3.76
N GLY A 124 -11.42 -18.31 -3.67
CA GLY A 124 -10.39 -17.72 -2.82
C GLY A 124 -8.99 -17.67 -3.44
N GLY A 125 -8.86 -17.95 -4.73
CA GLY A 125 -7.61 -17.78 -5.48
C GLY A 125 -7.30 -16.31 -5.76
N LEU A 126 -6.02 -16.01 -6.03
CA LEU A 126 -5.57 -14.67 -6.42
C LEU A 126 -5.08 -14.67 -7.86
N THR A 127 -5.60 -13.76 -8.68
CA THR A 127 -5.14 -13.53 -10.05
C THR A 127 -4.57 -12.12 -10.15
N PHE A 128 -3.34 -12.02 -10.68
CA PHE A 128 -2.68 -10.75 -10.95
C PHE A 128 -3.03 -10.30 -12.36
N GLU A 129 -3.71 -9.18 -12.45
CA GLU A 129 -4.24 -8.65 -13.71
C GLU A 129 -3.53 -7.34 -14.11
N GLY A 130 -3.79 -6.87 -15.32
CA GLY A 130 -3.39 -5.51 -15.72
C GLY A 130 -3.91 -4.47 -14.73
N GLY A 131 -3.17 -3.39 -14.52
CA GLY A 131 -3.46 -2.41 -13.49
C GLY A 131 -4.82 -1.73 -13.64
N VAL A 132 -5.36 -1.26 -12.53
CA VAL A 132 -6.58 -0.43 -12.48
C VAL A 132 -6.26 1.05 -12.69
N SER A 133 -4.98 1.39 -12.78
CA SER A 133 -4.50 2.77 -12.88
C SER A 133 -4.22 3.15 -14.34
N GLY A 134 -4.56 4.39 -14.68
CA GLY A 134 -4.17 5.05 -15.91
C GLY A 134 -3.32 6.29 -15.62
N PRO A 135 -2.79 6.97 -16.66
CA PRO A 135 -1.99 8.17 -16.48
C PRO A 135 -2.71 9.24 -15.65
N GLY A 136 -2.02 9.79 -14.63
CA GLY A 136 -2.55 10.82 -13.75
C GLY A 136 -3.55 10.34 -12.68
N LYS A 137 -3.80 9.04 -12.59
CA LYS A 137 -4.61 8.47 -11.50
C LYS A 137 -3.89 8.61 -10.16
N TYR A 138 -4.65 8.87 -9.09
CA TYR A 138 -4.09 9.12 -7.79
C TYR A 138 -4.92 8.51 -6.66
N VAL A 139 -4.30 8.37 -5.53
CA VAL A 139 -4.93 8.16 -4.23
C VAL A 139 -4.46 9.28 -3.29
N GLU A 140 -5.40 9.91 -2.60
CA GLU A 140 -5.14 10.95 -1.61
C GLU A 140 -5.49 10.43 -0.23
N MET A 141 -4.61 10.66 0.72
CA MET A 141 -4.76 10.16 2.08
C MET A 141 -4.61 11.30 3.09
N ARG A 142 -5.53 11.38 4.02
CA ARG A 142 -5.36 12.19 5.22
C ARG A 142 -4.60 11.39 6.27
N VAL A 143 -3.59 11.99 6.84
CA VAL A 143 -2.80 11.42 7.93
C VAL A 143 -3.51 11.69 9.24
N GLU A 144 -3.78 10.64 10.04
CA GLU A 144 -4.52 10.75 11.32
C GLU A 144 -3.58 10.84 12.53
N MET A 145 -2.31 10.55 12.34
CA MET A 145 -1.22 10.66 13.33
C MET A 145 0.12 10.78 12.59
N ASP A 146 1.20 11.03 13.32
CA ASP A 146 2.54 11.03 12.71
C ASP A 146 2.88 9.64 12.17
N VAL A 147 3.10 9.53 10.86
CA VAL A 147 3.30 8.28 10.14
C VAL A 147 4.66 8.26 9.45
N LEU A 148 5.37 7.15 9.60
CA LEU A 148 6.48 6.80 8.74
C LEU A 148 5.95 5.93 7.58
N ALA A 149 6.12 6.40 6.34
CA ALA A 149 5.79 5.65 5.14
C ALA A 149 7.08 5.20 4.43
N LEU A 150 7.17 3.92 4.09
CA LEU A 150 8.18 3.38 3.18
C LEU A 150 7.49 3.00 1.87
N ILE A 151 7.91 3.63 0.77
CA ILE A 151 7.30 3.44 -0.55
C ILE A 151 8.33 2.78 -1.46
N SER A 152 7.95 1.67 -2.07
CA SER A 152 8.69 1.00 -3.13
C SER A 152 7.90 1.11 -4.43
N ASN A 153 8.38 1.92 -5.36
CA ASN A 153 7.87 1.91 -6.73
C ASN A 153 8.24 0.56 -7.34
N CYS A 154 7.26 -0.31 -7.55
CA CYS A 154 7.49 -1.73 -7.82
C CYS A 154 8.34 -1.93 -9.08
N PRO A 155 9.55 -2.53 -8.97
CA PRO A 155 10.46 -2.68 -10.11
C PRO A 155 10.21 -3.95 -10.92
N GLN A 156 9.13 -4.66 -10.69
CA GLN A 156 8.89 -5.99 -11.25
C GLN A 156 8.60 -5.92 -12.75
N LEU A 157 9.39 -6.65 -13.54
CA LEU A 157 9.30 -6.66 -15.01
C LEU A 157 8.42 -7.80 -15.56
N ASN A 158 8.08 -8.79 -14.73
CA ASN A 158 7.46 -10.04 -15.17
C ASN A 158 6.04 -10.22 -14.60
N ASN A 159 5.37 -9.11 -14.28
CA ASN A 159 4.03 -9.15 -13.73
C ASN A 159 3.15 -8.09 -14.41
N PRO A 160 1.90 -8.39 -14.74
CA PRO A 160 0.98 -7.44 -15.35
C PRO A 160 0.70 -6.21 -14.47
N CYS A 161 0.98 -6.25 -13.16
CA CYS A 161 0.78 -5.12 -12.24
C CYS A 161 1.53 -3.83 -12.65
N ASN A 162 2.61 -3.96 -13.42
CA ASN A 162 3.38 -2.84 -13.98
C ASN A 162 3.35 -2.83 -15.52
N GLY A 163 2.39 -3.51 -16.14
CA GLY A 163 2.38 -3.65 -17.61
C GLY A 163 3.67 -4.21 -18.20
N TYR A 164 4.45 -4.95 -17.39
CA TYR A 164 5.80 -5.44 -17.74
C TYR A 164 6.85 -4.33 -17.97
N ASN A 165 6.53 -3.10 -17.60
CA ASN A 165 7.37 -1.92 -17.80
C ASN A 165 7.17 -0.93 -16.65
N PRO A 166 7.97 -0.98 -15.58
CA PRO A 166 7.84 -0.04 -14.47
C PRO A 166 7.99 1.41 -14.90
N THR A 167 7.12 2.25 -14.41
CA THR A 167 7.02 3.68 -14.72
C THR A 167 7.11 4.53 -13.46
N PRO A 168 7.31 5.86 -13.55
CA PRO A 168 7.43 6.70 -12.38
C PRO A 168 6.09 6.94 -11.67
N ILE A 169 6.17 7.12 -10.35
CA ILE A 169 5.10 7.67 -9.52
C ILE A 169 5.50 9.03 -8.95
N GLU A 170 4.52 9.85 -8.61
CA GLU A 170 4.73 11.11 -7.90
C GLU A 170 4.11 11.03 -6.51
N VAL A 171 4.83 11.54 -5.51
CA VAL A 171 4.34 11.70 -4.14
C VAL A 171 4.31 13.18 -3.80
N LEU A 172 3.13 13.68 -3.44
CA LEU A 172 2.92 15.05 -2.98
C LEU A 172 2.55 15.01 -1.49
N ILE A 173 3.18 15.86 -0.71
CA ILE A 173 2.89 16.03 0.72
C ILE A 173 2.62 17.53 0.95
N TRP A 174 1.50 17.82 1.59
CA TRP A 174 1.13 19.20 1.91
C TRP A 174 0.33 19.26 3.21
N ASP A 175 0.37 20.40 3.87
CA ASP A 175 -0.54 20.74 4.95
C ASP A 175 -1.78 21.42 4.38
N PRO A 176 -3.00 20.92 4.63
CA PRO A 176 -4.19 21.62 4.18
C PRO A 176 -4.35 22.92 4.99
N ASP A 177 -4.51 24.05 4.31
CA ASP A 177 -4.74 25.38 4.92
C ASP A 177 -6.08 25.47 5.66
N LEU A 178 -6.96 24.50 5.46
CA LEU A 178 -8.29 24.43 6.05
C LEU A 178 -8.34 23.30 7.07
N LYS A 179 -8.42 23.66 8.34
CA LYS A 179 -8.97 22.76 9.34
C LYS A 179 -10.45 22.54 9.03
N PRO A 180 -10.96 21.30 8.94
CA PRO A 180 -12.38 21.07 8.73
C PRO A 180 -13.17 21.80 9.82
N GLU A 181 -14.04 22.73 9.45
CA GLU A 181 -15.00 23.29 10.40
C GLU A 181 -15.88 22.17 10.91
N GLY A 182 -15.87 21.94 12.23
CA GLY A 182 -16.79 20.97 12.86
C GLY A 182 -16.25 19.58 13.17
N GLY A 183 -14.93 19.37 13.21
CA GLY A 183 -14.33 18.09 13.60
C GLY A 183 -14.34 17.07 12.48
N ASP A 184 -14.01 15.83 12.78
CA ASP A 184 -13.90 14.76 11.80
C ASP A 184 -15.26 14.49 11.10
N VAL A 185 -15.42 15.05 9.92
CA VAL A 185 -16.65 14.98 9.09
C VAL A 185 -16.68 13.70 8.25
N TYR A 186 -15.62 12.89 8.28
CA TYR A 186 -15.57 11.72 7.45
C TYR A 186 -16.42 10.57 8.03
N HIS A 187 -17.50 10.24 7.34
CA HIS A 187 -18.45 9.16 7.66
C HIS A 187 -18.23 7.89 6.82
N GLY A 188 -17.00 7.56 6.46
CA GLY A 188 -16.69 6.39 5.67
C GLY A 188 -16.96 5.06 6.37
N PRO A 189 -16.98 3.95 5.61
CA PRO A 189 -17.40 2.63 6.09
C PRO A 189 -16.57 2.05 7.24
N GLY A 190 -15.39 2.59 7.51
CA GLY A 190 -14.55 2.14 8.62
C GLY A 190 -14.94 2.65 10.01
N ARG A 191 -15.89 3.59 10.10
CA ARG A 191 -16.23 4.22 11.39
C ARG A 191 -17.17 3.39 12.26
N GLU A 192 -17.98 2.52 11.69
CA GLU A 192 -18.97 1.71 12.41
C GLU A 192 -18.40 0.44 13.03
N SER A 193 -17.20 0.02 12.65
CA SER A 193 -16.60 -1.25 13.07
C SER A 193 -15.42 -1.08 14.05
N GLY A 194 -15.13 0.12 14.48
CA GLY A 194 -13.94 0.48 15.25
C GLY A 194 -14.07 0.29 16.76
N ARG A 195 -14.83 -0.70 17.26
CA ARG A 195 -14.80 -1.14 18.65
C ARG A 195 -15.08 -2.62 18.76
#